data_f3e5115d5bdddc5b6097580a7b61bc02
#
_entry.id   f3e5115d5bdddc5b6097580a7b61bc02
#
_cell.length_a   1.000
_cell.length_b   1.000
_cell.length_c   1.000
_cell.angle_alpha   90.00
_cell.angle_beta   90.00
_cell.angle_gamma   90.00
#
_symmetry.space_group_name_H-M   'P 1'
#
loop_
_entity.id
_entity.type
_entity.pdbx_description
1 polymer ?
#
loop_
_entity_poly.entity_id
_entity_poly.type
_entity_poly.pdbx_seq_one_letter_code
_entity_poly.pdbx_strand_id
1 'polypeptide(L)'
;MGMSTAIASSVAVPITKATSWQGLVNILTALCALALVIWIPNLRYNHRLKKAATTESSSKWYTNKYVWAIMIFGGLQSLLFYTSMTWLPTMAVQAGLSKVESGLLASVFTLISLPFSLTIPSLTTRLSDRNRRLMLTIVVGAGILGVAMLLIPTSNFFYWLVLNALIGSSVSSLFPY
;
A
#
# COMPACT_ATOMS: atom_id res chain seq x y z
N MET A 1 7.55 -0.55 1.76
CA MET A 1 6.57 -1.65 1.97
C MET A 1 6.48 -2.58 0.75
N GLY A 2 6.40 -2.11 -0.50
CA GLY A 2 6.22 -2.96 -1.67
C GLY A 2 7.27 -4.06 -1.91
N MET A 3 8.56 -3.77 -1.68
CA MET A 3 9.62 -4.78 -1.85
C MET A 3 9.51 -5.94 -0.85
N SER A 4 9.23 -5.64 0.42
CA SER A 4 9.05 -6.69 1.43
C SER A 4 7.82 -7.56 1.17
N THR A 5 6.73 -6.96 0.66
CA THR A 5 5.53 -7.72 0.26
C THR A 5 5.81 -8.61 -0.95
N ALA A 6 6.53 -8.11 -1.95
CA ALA A 6 6.91 -8.88 -3.13
C ALA A 6 7.82 -10.07 -2.76
N ILE A 7 8.83 -9.85 -1.90
CA ILE A 7 9.72 -10.91 -1.41
C ILE A 7 8.92 -11.93 -0.59
N ALA A 8 8.09 -11.48 0.34
CA ALA A 8 7.27 -12.36 1.17
C ALA A 8 6.34 -13.25 0.32
N SER A 9 5.67 -12.65 -0.68
CA SER A 9 4.77 -13.40 -1.59
C SER A 9 5.53 -14.42 -2.44
N SER A 10 6.72 -14.06 -2.94
CA SER A 10 7.54 -14.96 -3.77
C SER A 10 8.08 -16.15 -2.99
N VAL A 11 8.38 -15.97 -1.71
CA VAL A 11 8.98 -16.99 -0.85
C VAL A 11 7.90 -17.83 -0.14
N ALA A 12 6.71 -17.29 0.09
CA ALA A 12 5.62 -17.97 0.79
C ALA A 12 5.17 -19.26 0.09
N VAL A 13 4.99 -19.21 -1.24
CA VAL A 13 4.51 -20.36 -2.02
C VAL A 13 5.48 -21.55 -2.00
N PRO A 14 6.79 -21.38 -2.32
CA PRO A 14 7.73 -22.50 -2.26
C PRO A 14 7.91 -23.06 -0.85
N ILE A 15 7.94 -22.21 0.20
CA ILE A 15 8.05 -22.69 1.58
C ILE A 15 6.81 -23.49 1.98
N THR A 16 5.61 -23.01 1.66
CA THR A 16 4.38 -23.74 1.99
C THR A 16 4.30 -25.09 1.30
N LYS A 17 4.82 -25.20 0.07
CA LYS A 17 4.91 -26.48 -0.65
C LYS A 17 5.96 -27.43 -0.05
N ALA A 18 7.07 -26.90 0.46
CA ALA A 18 8.17 -27.69 1.00
C ALA A 18 7.94 -28.17 2.45
N THR A 19 7.23 -27.41 3.25
CA THR A 19 7.04 -27.72 4.67
C THR A 19 5.58 -27.93 5.04
N SER A 20 4.81 -26.89 5.13
CA SER A 20 3.37 -26.80 5.38
C SER A 20 3.03 -25.33 5.66
N TRP A 21 1.75 -24.98 5.79
CA TRP A 21 1.35 -23.64 6.20
C TRP A 21 1.83 -23.29 7.64
N GLN A 22 1.90 -24.29 8.53
CA GLN A 22 2.45 -24.11 9.90
C GLN A 22 3.95 -23.77 9.87
N GLY A 23 4.72 -24.41 8.96
CA GLY A 23 6.13 -24.12 8.77
C GLY A 23 6.36 -22.67 8.35
N LEU A 24 5.55 -22.14 7.44
CA LEU A 24 5.59 -20.75 7.02
C LEU A 24 5.29 -19.80 8.21
N VAL A 25 4.25 -20.09 9.00
CA VAL A 25 3.89 -19.29 10.19
C VAL A 25 5.03 -19.30 11.21
N ASN A 26 5.66 -20.44 11.46
CA ASN A 26 6.78 -20.54 12.38
C ASN A 26 7.99 -19.68 11.93
N ILE A 27 8.31 -19.69 10.63
CA ILE A 27 9.38 -18.86 10.08
C ILE A 27 9.05 -17.38 10.25
N LEU A 28 7.83 -16.95 9.94
CA LEU A 28 7.39 -15.56 10.12
C LEU A 28 7.45 -15.14 11.60
N THR A 29 7.02 -16.02 12.50
CA THR A 29 7.08 -15.79 13.95
C THR A 29 8.53 -15.62 14.42
N ALA A 30 9.44 -16.47 13.95
CA ALA A 30 10.86 -16.37 14.26
C ALA A 30 11.48 -15.06 13.74
N LEU A 31 11.11 -14.62 12.53
CA LEU A 31 11.55 -13.33 11.99
C LEU A 31 11.01 -12.15 12.81
N CYS A 32 9.75 -12.20 13.24
CA CYS A 32 9.18 -11.18 14.12
C CYS A 32 9.87 -11.15 15.48
N ALA A 33 10.16 -12.30 16.08
CA ALA A 33 10.90 -12.40 17.33
C ALA A 33 12.32 -11.83 17.19
N LEU A 34 13.01 -12.14 16.10
CA LEU A 34 14.32 -11.59 15.79
C LEU A 34 14.27 -10.06 15.63
N ALA A 35 13.27 -9.54 14.94
CA ALA A 35 13.05 -8.09 14.80
C ALA A 35 12.83 -7.42 16.16
N LEU A 36 12.04 -8.04 17.06
CA LEU A 36 11.84 -7.56 18.42
C LEU A 36 13.17 -7.52 19.20
N VAL A 37 13.98 -8.58 19.13
CA VAL A 37 15.30 -8.63 19.81
C VAL A 37 16.21 -7.51 19.30
N ILE A 38 16.26 -7.28 17.99
CA ILE A 38 17.05 -6.19 17.39
C ILE A 38 16.52 -4.81 17.82
N TRP A 39 15.20 -4.70 18.11
CA TRP A 39 14.60 -3.44 18.54
C TRP A 39 14.86 -3.10 20.02
N ILE A 40 15.15 -4.09 20.88
CA ILE A 40 15.38 -3.88 22.31
C ILE A 40 16.45 -2.80 22.62
N PRO A 41 17.60 -2.75 21.95
CA PRO A 41 18.59 -1.68 22.17
C PRO A 41 18.03 -0.27 21.88
N ASN A 42 17.14 -0.13 20.89
CA ASN A 42 16.53 1.15 20.55
C ASN A 42 15.62 1.69 21.66
N LEU A 43 15.00 0.84 22.47
CA LEU A 43 14.21 1.26 23.63
C LEU A 43 15.07 1.99 24.66
N ARG A 44 16.32 1.53 24.87
CA ARG A 44 17.29 2.17 25.79
C ARG A 44 17.80 3.49 25.22
N TYR A 45 18.03 3.57 23.91
CA TYR A 45 18.47 4.78 23.24
C TYR A 45 17.38 5.87 23.23
N ASN A 46 16.13 5.50 23.00
CA ASN A 46 14.99 6.42 22.97
C ASN A 46 14.72 7.06 24.35
N HIS A 47 15.09 6.38 25.44
CA HIS A 47 14.98 6.95 26.79
C HIS A 47 15.96 8.12 27.01
N ARG A 48 17.12 8.12 26.35
CA ARG A 48 18.08 9.23 26.40
C ARG A 48 17.62 10.43 25.57
N LEU A 49 16.97 10.21 24.42
CA LEU A 49 16.45 11.27 23.57
C LEU A 49 15.22 11.97 24.19
N LYS A 50 14.37 11.25 24.90
CA LYS A 50 13.23 11.83 25.62
C LYS A 50 13.63 12.85 26.68
N LYS A 51 14.80 12.71 27.28
CA LYS A 51 15.31 13.63 28.29
C LYS A 51 15.82 14.95 27.69
N ALA A 52 16.13 14.98 26.38
CA ALA A 52 16.54 16.19 25.67
C ALA A 52 15.36 16.95 25.03
N ALA A 53 14.23 16.29 24.82
CA ALA A 53 13.08 16.84 24.11
C ALA A 53 11.93 17.37 25.02
N THR A 54 12.15 17.46 26.33
CA THR A 54 11.12 17.86 27.30
C THR A 54 10.86 19.37 27.39
N THR A 55 11.25 20.15 26.39
CA THR A 55 11.00 21.60 26.39
C THR A 55 9.96 22.03 25.35
N GLU A 56 9.31 21.12 24.63
CA GLU A 56 8.20 21.51 23.77
C GLU A 56 6.86 21.11 24.36
N SER A 57 6.06 22.14 24.59
CA SER A 57 4.66 22.13 24.95
C SER A 57 3.93 20.92 24.34
N SER A 58 3.37 20.09 25.18
CA SER A 58 2.41 19.04 24.80
C SER A 58 1.16 19.75 24.23
N SER A 59 1.28 20.26 23.02
CA SER A 59 0.17 20.73 22.25
C SER A 59 -0.82 19.57 22.15
N LYS A 60 -2.07 19.78 22.54
CA LYS A 60 -3.14 18.80 22.50
C LYS A 60 -3.41 18.46 21.02
N TRP A 61 -2.54 17.63 20.42
CA TRP A 61 -2.58 17.23 18.99
C TRP A 61 -3.96 16.67 18.59
N TYR A 62 -4.67 16.03 19.55
CA TYR A 62 -6.00 15.46 19.34
C TYR A 62 -7.11 16.54 19.20
N THR A 63 -6.86 17.81 19.53
CA THR A 63 -7.79 18.93 19.29
C THR A 63 -7.58 19.58 17.93
N ASN A 64 -6.51 19.25 17.22
CA ASN A 64 -6.20 19.82 15.92
C ASN A 64 -6.98 19.10 14.80
N LYS A 65 -7.93 19.81 14.19
CA LYS A 65 -8.75 19.27 13.07
C LYS A 65 -7.93 18.80 11.87
N TYR A 66 -6.76 19.37 11.63
CA TYR A 66 -5.89 18.96 10.54
C TYR A 66 -5.25 17.57 10.78
N VAL A 67 -4.92 17.26 12.02
CA VAL A 67 -4.42 15.94 12.41
C VAL A 67 -5.47 14.87 12.15
N TRP A 68 -6.72 15.13 12.52
CA TRP A 68 -7.84 14.24 12.25
C TRP A 68 -8.09 14.04 10.76
N ALA A 69 -8.02 15.12 9.97
CA ALA A 69 -8.16 15.02 8.52
C ALA A 69 -7.09 14.13 7.89
N ILE A 70 -5.83 14.27 8.32
CA ILE A 70 -4.72 13.43 7.84
C ILE A 70 -4.90 11.97 8.29
N MET A 71 -5.33 11.72 9.53
CA MET A 71 -5.59 10.37 10.03
C MET A 71 -6.71 9.68 9.25
N ILE A 72 -7.83 10.37 9.03
CA ILE A 72 -8.96 9.83 8.26
C ILE A 72 -8.53 9.58 6.81
N PHE A 73 -7.84 10.52 6.19
CA PHE A 73 -7.32 10.36 4.84
C PHE A 73 -6.39 9.15 4.71
N GLY A 74 -5.40 9.02 5.61
CA GLY A 74 -4.47 7.89 5.62
C GLY A 74 -5.17 6.55 5.89
N GLY A 75 -6.18 6.54 6.77
CA GLY A 75 -7.01 5.36 7.04
C GLY A 75 -7.82 4.93 5.82
N LEU A 76 -8.53 5.85 5.17
CA LEU A 76 -9.31 5.57 3.96
C LEU A 76 -8.42 5.11 2.79
N GLN A 77 -7.28 5.75 2.63
CA GLN A 77 -6.32 5.40 1.58
C GLN A 77 -5.73 4.00 1.81
N SER A 78 -5.37 3.65 3.05
CA SER A 78 -4.92 2.30 3.39
C SER A 78 -6.02 1.26 3.16
N LEU A 79 -7.26 1.59 3.53
CA LEU A 79 -8.42 0.74 3.27
C LEU A 79 -8.56 0.45 1.77
N LEU A 80 -8.51 1.48 0.93
CA LEU A 80 -8.59 1.34 -0.53
C LEU A 80 -7.45 0.48 -1.08
N PHE A 81 -6.22 0.69 -0.62
CA PHE A 81 -5.06 -0.08 -1.06
C PHE A 81 -5.22 -1.57 -0.75
N TYR A 82 -5.46 -1.91 0.51
CA TYR A 82 -5.55 -3.31 0.92
C TYR A 82 -6.80 -4.00 0.36
N THR A 83 -7.93 -3.30 0.28
CA THR A 83 -9.14 -3.82 -0.34
C THR A 83 -8.91 -4.11 -1.82
N SER A 84 -8.32 -3.17 -2.57
CA SER A 84 -8.02 -3.37 -3.98
C SER A 84 -7.06 -4.54 -4.20
N MET A 85 -5.97 -4.59 -3.44
CA MET A 85 -4.98 -5.65 -3.54
C MET A 85 -5.57 -7.05 -3.28
N THR A 86 -6.53 -7.14 -2.35
CA THR A 86 -7.14 -8.41 -1.95
C THR A 86 -8.29 -8.83 -2.88
N TRP A 87 -9.16 -7.90 -3.23
CA TRP A 87 -10.41 -8.22 -3.90
C TRP A 87 -10.36 -8.15 -5.43
N LEU A 88 -9.52 -7.29 -6.03
CA LEU A 88 -9.43 -7.21 -7.49
C LEU A 88 -9.11 -8.55 -8.17
N PRO A 89 -8.14 -9.36 -7.67
CA PRO A 89 -7.89 -10.68 -8.25
C PRO A 89 -9.09 -11.62 -8.12
N THR A 90 -9.78 -11.58 -6.99
CA THR A 90 -10.96 -12.42 -6.73
C THR A 90 -12.12 -12.04 -7.64
N MET A 91 -12.38 -10.74 -7.81
CA MET A 91 -13.39 -10.21 -8.72
C MET A 91 -13.10 -10.57 -10.17
N ALA A 92 -11.83 -10.52 -10.59
CA ALA A 92 -11.42 -10.91 -11.94
C ALA A 92 -11.73 -12.39 -12.22
N VAL A 93 -11.46 -13.28 -11.26
CA VAL A 93 -11.84 -14.70 -11.38
C VAL A 93 -13.35 -14.88 -11.46
N GLN A 94 -14.11 -14.16 -10.65
CA GLN A 94 -15.58 -14.19 -10.69
C GLN A 94 -16.15 -13.66 -12.02
N ALA A 95 -15.45 -12.71 -12.65
CA ALA A 95 -15.81 -12.20 -13.98
C ALA A 95 -15.43 -13.14 -15.13
N GLY A 96 -14.85 -14.31 -14.85
CA GLY A 96 -14.53 -15.35 -15.83
C GLY A 96 -13.07 -15.44 -16.26
N LEU A 97 -12.17 -14.69 -15.64
CA LEU A 97 -10.72 -14.84 -15.88
C LEU A 97 -10.16 -16.09 -15.20
N SER A 98 -9.12 -16.65 -15.78
CA SER A 98 -8.39 -17.76 -15.16
C SER A 98 -7.62 -17.33 -13.91
N LYS A 99 -7.32 -18.27 -13.02
CA LYS A 99 -6.50 -18.01 -11.82
C LYS A 99 -5.10 -17.48 -12.16
N VAL A 100 -4.55 -17.90 -13.29
CA VAL A 100 -3.24 -17.44 -13.77
C VAL A 100 -3.31 -15.97 -14.19
N GLU A 101 -4.30 -15.59 -14.98
CA GLU A 101 -4.53 -14.20 -15.39
C GLU A 101 -4.77 -13.29 -14.18
N SER A 102 -5.57 -13.74 -13.23
CA SER A 102 -5.80 -13.02 -11.97
C SER A 102 -4.51 -12.81 -11.17
N GLY A 103 -3.64 -13.81 -11.10
CA GLY A 103 -2.32 -13.69 -10.48
C GLY A 103 -1.40 -12.69 -11.20
N LEU A 104 -1.45 -12.67 -12.55
CA LEU A 104 -0.74 -11.66 -13.35
C LEU A 104 -1.24 -10.24 -13.07
N LEU A 105 -2.56 -10.06 -12.94
CA LEU A 105 -3.15 -8.76 -12.60
C LEU A 105 -2.68 -8.25 -11.23
N ALA A 106 -2.59 -9.11 -10.23
CA ALA A 106 -2.04 -8.77 -8.92
C ALA A 106 -0.56 -8.35 -9.00
N SER A 107 0.22 -9.02 -9.85
CA SER A 107 1.61 -8.67 -10.12
C SER A 107 1.72 -7.30 -10.80
N VAL A 108 0.89 -7.05 -11.80
CA VAL A 108 0.83 -5.75 -12.51
C VAL A 108 0.43 -4.62 -11.55
N PHE A 109 -0.56 -4.83 -10.69
CA PHE A 109 -0.94 -3.86 -9.66
C PHE A 109 0.26 -3.47 -8.79
N THR A 110 1.02 -4.46 -8.30
CA THR A 110 2.20 -4.22 -7.46
C THR A 110 3.33 -3.55 -8.22
N LEU A 111 3.62 -3.99 -9.45
CA LEU A 111 4.67 -3.42 -10.29
C LEU A 111 4.41 -1.95 -10.64
N ILE A 112 3.16 -1.59 -10.95
CA ILE A 112 2.77 -0.21 -11.23
C ILE A 112 2.80 0.63 -9.94
N SER A 113 2.40 0.07 -8.81
CA SER A 113 2.39 0.76 -7.53
C SER A 113 3.77 1.27 -7.10
N LEU A 114 4.84 0.51 -7.37
CA LEU A 114 6.20 0.85 -6.93
C LEU A 114 6.73 2.17 -7.52
N PRO A 115 6.79 2.35 -8.85
CA PRO A 115 7.30 3.61 -9.42
C PRO A 115 6.44 4.82 -9.03
N PHE A 116 5.12 4.67 -8.95
CA PHE A 116 4.24 5.77 -8.58
C PHE A 116 4.43 6.19 -7.11
N SER A 117 4.58 5.25 -6.19
CA SER A 117 4.84 5.56 -4.78
C SER A 117 6.20 6.22 -4.53
N LEU A 118 7.18 6.01 -5.41
CA LEU A 118 8.51 6.62 -5.29
C LEU A 118 8.62 7.97 -6.00
N THR A 119 7.99 8.09 -7.18
CA THR A 119 8.17 9.28 -8.03
C THR A 119 7.21 10.40 -7.69
N ILE A 120 5.95 10.10 -7.37
CA ILE A 120 4.93 11.12 -7.14
C ILE A 120 5.27 12.04 -5.95
N PRO A 121 5.69 11.55 -4.77
CA PRO A 121 6.07 12.44 -3.67
C PRO A 121 7.24 13.35 -4.02
N SER A 122 8.25 12.80 -4.67
CA SER A 122 9.42 13.57 -5.12
C SER A 122 9.05 14.64 -6.16
N LEU A 123 8.09 14.33 -7.03
CA LEU A 123 7.62 15.25 -8.05
C LEU A 123 6.75 16.37 -7.44
N THR A 124 5.87 16.04 -6.51
CA THR A 124 4.97 17.03 -5.87
C THR A 124 5.71 18.09 -5.08
N THR A 125 6.85 17.76 -4.48
CA THR A 125 7.69 18.76 -3.78
C THR A 125 8.35 19.78 -4.71
N ARG A 126 8.48 19.45 -6.00
CA ARG A 126 9.09 20.31 -7.02
C ARG A 126 8.07 21.11 -7.83
N LEU A 127 6.80 20.75 -7.76
CA LEU A 127 5.72 21.40 -8.52
C LEU A 127 5.20 22.66 -7.81
N SER A 128 4.77 23.64 -8.60
CA SER A 128 4.01 24.78 -8.09
C SER A 128 2.66 24.32 -7.52
N ASP A 129 2.06 25.09 -6.61
CA ASP A 129 0.80 24.73 -5.95
C ASP A 129 -0.35 24.46 -6.92
N ARG A 130 -0.39 25.15 -8.06
CA ARG A 130 -1.40 24.92 -9.11
C ARG A 130 -1.19 23.58 -9.78
N ASN A 131 0.04 23.26 -10.18
CA ASN A 131 0.36 22.01 -10.87
C ASN A 131 0.24 20.81 -9.93
N ARG A 132 0.59 20.96 -8.67
CA ARG A 132 0.41 19.93 -7.62
C ARG A 132 -1.07 19.58 -7.45
N ARG A 133 -1.95 20.57 -7.33
CA ARG A 133 -3.40 20.34 -7.26
C ARG A 133 -3.93 19.67 -8.52
N LEU A 134 -3.53 20.12 -9.70
CA LEU A 134 -3.96 19.50 -10.95
C LEU A 134 -3.54 18.04 -11.03
N MET A 135 -2.29 17.73 -10.69
CA MET A 135 -1.76 16.37 -10.70
C MET A 135 -2.53 15.47 -9.73
N LEU A 136 -2.77 15.93 -8.50
CA LEU A 136 -3.55 15.17 -7.50
C LEU A 136 -4.99 14.94 -7.97
N THR A 137 -5.61 15.93 -8.61
CA THR A 137 -6.95 15.78 -9.18
C THR A 137 -6.99 14.75 -10.28
N ILE A 138 -5.99 14.73 -11.17
CA ILE A 138 -5.88 13.72 -12.24
C ILE A 138 -5.70 12.32 -11.65
N VAL A 139 -4.83 12.17 -10.65
CA VAL A 139 -4.58 10.89 -9.98
C VAL A 139 -5.83 10.36 -9.30
N VAL A 140 -6.54 11.20 -8.56
CA VAL A 140 -7.81 10.82 -7.91
C VAL A 140 -8.88 10.50 -8.97
N GLY A 141 -8.97 11.30 -10.03
CA GLY A 141 -9.88 11.07 -11.14
C GLY A 141 -9.64 9.72 -11.84
N ALA A 142 -8.38 9.37 -12.06
CA ALA A 142 -8.00 8.06 -12.60
C ALA A 142 -8.44 6.90 -11.69
N GLY A 143 -8.30 7.08 -10.37
CA GLY A 143 -8.79 6.10 -9.39
C GLY A 143 -10.31 5.92 -9.42
N ILE A 144 -11.05 7.03 -9.47
CA ILE A 144 -12.52 7.02 -9.57
C ILE A 144 -12.96 6.32 -10.86
N LEU A 145 -12.31 6.63 -11.99
CA LEU A 145 -12.55 5.95 -13.26
C LEU A 145 -12.29 4.45 -13.16
N GLY A 146 -11.16 4.04 -12.57
CA GLY A 146 -10.82 2.65 -12.35
C GLY A 146 -11.87 1.91 -11.51
N VAL A 147 -12.37 2.54 -10.43
CA VAL A 147 -13.44 1.97 -9.60
C VAL A 147 -14.77 1.94 -10.36
N ALA A 148 -15.09 2.96 -11.15
CA ALA A 148 -16.31 2.96 -11.98
C ALA A 148 -16.29 1.86 -13.04
N MET A 149 -15.13 1.54 -13.60
CA MET A 149 -14.97 0.42 -14.52
C MET A 149 -15.34 -0.93 -13.88
N LEU A 150 -15.20 -1.11 -12.56
CA LEU A 150 -15.63 -2.35 -11.87
C LEU A 150 -17.15 -2.64 -12.01
N LEU A 151 -17.94 -1.63 -12.31
CA LEU A 151 -19.39 -1.80 -12.52
C LEU A 151 -19.74 -2.53 -13.83
N ILE A 152 -18.77 -2.65 -14.75
CA ILE A 152 -18.97 -3.29 -16.05
C ILE A 152 -18.40 -4.71 -15.98
N PRO A 153 -19.26 -5.76 -15.88
CA PRO A 153 -18.79 -7.14 -15.83
C PRO A 153 -18.26 -7.55 -17.22
N THR A 154 -16.98 -7.86 -17.31
CA THR A 154 -16.37 -8.35 -18.55
C THR A 154 -15.27 -9.36 -18.24
N SER A 155 -15.14 -10.38 -19.09
CA SER A 155 -14.07 -11.38 -19.02
C SER A 155 -12.82 -11.00 -19.84
N ASN A 156 -12.73 -9.76 -20.32
CA ASN A 156 -11.60 -9.32 -21.12
C ASN A 156 -10.39 -8.99 -20.24
N PHE A 157 -9.31 -9.75 -20.36
CA PHE A 157 -8.07 -9.57 -19.60
C PHE A 157 -7.48 -8.17 -19.76
N PHE A 158 -7.48 -7.61 -20.98
CA PHE A 158 -6.92 -6.29 -21.23
C PHE A 158 -7.68 -5.18 -20.49
N TYR A 159 -9.01 -5.32 -20.40
CA TYR A 159 -9.83 -4.41 -19.61
C TYR A 159 -9.44 -4.42 -18.13
N TRP A 160 -9.27 -5.61 -17.55
CA TRP A 160 -8.83 -5.76 -16.17
C TRP A 160 -7.41 -5.24 -15.93
N LEU A 161 -6.53 -5.35 -16.94
CA LEU A 161 -5.18 -4.82 -16.87
C LEU A 161 -5.20 -3.28 -16.77
N VAL A 162 -5.96 -2.61 -17.63
CA VAL A 162 -6.11 -1.14 -17.59
C VAL A 162 -6.73 -0.69 -16.27
N LEU A 163 -7.77 -1.37 -15.80
CA LEU A 163 -8.43 -1.10 -14.54
C LEU A 163 -7.46 -1.23 -13.36
N ASN A 164 -6.69 -2.30 -13.28
CA ASN A 164 -5.68 -2.49 -12.25
C ASN A 164 -4.58 -1.43 -12.31
N ALA A 165 -4.16 -1.01 -13.51
CA ALA A 165 -3.20 0.05 -13.70
C ALA A 165 -3.72 1.41 -13.19
N LEU A 166 -4.96 1.75 -13.48
CA LEU A 166 -5.59 2.99 -13.01
C LEU A 166 -5.74 3.03 -11.50
N ILE A 167 -6.28 1.97 -10.90
CA ILE A 167 -6.45 1.90 -9.44
C ILE A 167 -5.10 1.84 -8.75
N GLY A 168 -4.19 0.99 -9.21
CA GLY A 168 -2.85 0.82 -8.63
C GLY A 168 -2.04 2.11 -8.66
N SER A 169 -2.01 2.83 -9.77
CA SER A 169 -1.32 4.12 -9.89
C SER A 169 -1.94 5.18 -8.98
N SER A 170 -3.27 5.28 -8.95
CA SER A 170 -3.98 6.26 -8.12
C SER A 170 -3.74 6.01 -6.63
N VAL A 171 -4.04 4.81 -6.15
CA VAL A 171 -3.96 4.49 -4.72
C VAL A 171 -2.52 4.58 -4.21
N SER A 172 -1.54 4.18 -5.01
CA SER A 172 -0.12 4.23 -4.61
C SER A 172 0.45 5.64 -4.62
N SER A 173 -0.05 6.50 -5.48
CA SER A 173 0.38 7.91 -5.56
C SER A 173 -0.02 8.72 -4.33
N LEU A 174 -1.09 8.34 -3.66
CA LEU A 174 -1.62 9.04 -2.49
C LEU A 174 -1.00 8.57 -1.16
N PHE A 175 -0.25 7.46 -1.16
CA PHE A 175 0.27 6.82 0.06
C PHE A 175 1.31 7.63 0.86
N PRO A 176 2.15 8.48 0.30
CA PRO A 176 3.23 9.12 1.03
C PRO A 176 2.96 10.54 1.56
N TYR A 177 1.74 11.01 1.58
CA TYR A 177 1.42 12.36 2.06
C TYR A 177 1.01 12.41 3.50
#